data_8761a20534634eda73ddab773d965de8
#
_entry.id   8761a20534634eda73ddab773d965de8
#
_cell.length_a   1.000
_cell.length_b   1.000
_cell.length_c   1.000
_cell.angle_alpha   90.00
_cell.angle_beta   90.00
_cell.angle_gamma   90.00
#
_symmetry.space_group_name_H-M   'P 1'
#
loop_
_entity.id
_entity.type
_entity.pdbx_description
1 polymer ?
#
loop_
_entity_poly.entity_id
_entity_poly.type
_entity_poly.pdbx_seq_one_letter_code
_entity_poly.pdbx_strand_id
1 'polypeptide(L)'
;LFQTLNTTTVGSMTIEEDGDVITFGNPDDSGPHVYLNILSEQFWVRLMLVQDLGFAEAYMAGEVSVNNLVDFVRFYIYNRASLDAASASPVVSSLMYLASTRFGNSILNTASNISAHYDLGNEMFEMFLDSTMTYSCAIWNGPDDTLEAAQLRKLDMLIDKACVKPTDYVLDLGCGWGSLSMRAVERTGCRVLGITLSTEQKDIAEQRIAQAGMSDRIEIMLIDYRKLDPEMYCFDKIISLEMVEHVGYEYLPVYFEQCHKLLHHQHGVMVLQSSTMNEERYSEYRHSVDFINKHIFPGGHCPSVSALVAGATKGSRGMLMLESAANFPDHYARTLRVWRERFLCGFDKVLSTVAPKNAQLILQEQELAGGQYQLPACASSTSSLTEIGNGSSALPDVYKHSNTTPEAGYNDVFRRKWEYYFAYCEGAFATRAIGCTQLVFTRTYNEDLSDPRFLM
;
A
#
# COMPACT_ATOMS: atom_id res chain seq x y z
N LEU A 1 0.86 -27.23 -12.75
CA LEU A 1 1.78 -26.10 -12.79
C LEU A 1 2.70 -26.14 -14.00
N PHE A 2 3.52 -27.19 -14.19
CA PHE A 2 4.47 -27.27 -15.32
C PHE A 2 3.77 -27.24 -16.68
N GLN A 3 2.60 -27.87 -16.83
CA GLN A 3 1.80 -27.76 -18.05
C GLN A 3 1.34 -26.32 -18.29
N THR A 4 1.00 -25.59 -17.24
CA THR A 4 0.61 -24.19 -17.29
C THR A 4 1.78 -23.29 -17.66
N LEU A 5 2.96 -23.52 -17.06
CA LEU A 5 4.17 -22.74 -17.37
C LEU A 5 4.65 -22.97 -18.82
N ASN A 6 4.36 -24.13 -19.43
CA ASN A 6 4.62 -24.38 -20.86
C ASN A 6 3.77 -23.51 -21.81
N THR A 7 2.73 -22.84 -21.31
CA THR A 7 1.88 -21.93 -22.12
C THR A 7 2.37 -20.48 -22.08
N THR A 8 3.47 -20.19 -21.39
CA THR A 8 4.05 -18.84 -21.34
C THR A 8 4.55 -18.39 -22.71
N THR A 9 4.26 -17.15 -23.05
CA THR A 9 4.55 -16.56 -24.36
C THR A 9 5.51 -15.38 -24.30
N VAL A 10 5.73 -14.79 -23.13
CA VAL A 10 6.59 -13.61 -22.94
C VAL A 10 7.64 -13.91 -21.86
N GLY A 11 8.91 -13.78 -22.23
CA GLY A 11 10.03 -14.01 -21.32
C GLY A 11 10.28 -15.50 -21.00
N SER A 12 11.03 -15.75 -19.94
CA SER A 12 11.32 -17.11 -19.46
C SER A 12 11.34 -17.20 -17.95
N MET A 13 11.06 -18.41 -17.46
CA MET A 13 11.20 -18.78 -16.05
C MET A 13 12.03 -20.04 -15.92
N THR A 14 13.14 -19.97 -15.19
CA THR A 14 13.98 -21.10 -14.83
C THR A 14 13.74 -21.43 -13.37
N ILE A 15 13.47 -22.70 -13.09
CA ILE A 15 13.26 -23.22 -11.74
C ILE A 15 14.37 -24.21 -11.45
N GLU A 16 15.06 -24.01 -10.32
CA GLU A 16 16.05 -24.94 -9.76
C GLU A 16 15.54 -25.51 -8.44
N GLU A 17 15.65 -26.84 -8.29
CA GLU A 17 15.33 -27.56 -7.06
C GLU A 17 16.28 -28.75 -6.94
N ASP A 18 17.02 -28.84 -5.84
CA ASP A 18 17.99 -29.93 -5.55
C ASP A 18 19.03 -30.18 -6.66
N GLY A 19 19.35 -29.18 -7.46
CA GLY A 19 20.27 -29.24 -8.58
C GLY A 19 19.62 -29.61 -9.93
N ASP A 20 18.35 -29.96 -9.96
CA ASP A 20 17.57 -30.10 -11.18
C ASP A 20 17.12 -28.73 -11.68
N VAL A 21 17.31 -28.44 -12.96
CA VAL A 21 17.00 -27.15 -13.58
C VAL A 21 16.03 -27.35 -14.74
N ILE A 22 14.92 -26.65 -14.71
CA ILE A 22 13.90 -26.64 -15.77
C ILE A 22 13.61 -25.21 -16.20
N THR A 23 13.62 -24.95 -17.52
CA THR A 23 13.29 -23.63 -18.08
C THR A 23 12.00 -23.69 -18.89
N PHE A 24 11.13 -22.72 -18.68
CA PHE A 24 9.86 -22.48 -19.38
C PHE A 24 9.92 -21.15 -20.13
N GLY A 25 9.17 -21.03 -21.23
CA GLY A 25 9.16 -19.84 -22.08
C GLY A 25 10.36 -19.75 -23.00
N ASN A 26 10.68 -18.55 -23.47
CA ASN A 26 11.78 -18.30 -24.40
C ASN A 26 12.89 -17.45 -23.75
N PRO A 27 14.06 -18.02 -23.45
CA PRO A 27 15.18 -17.29 -22.86
C PRO A 27 15.80 -16.24 -23.80
N ASP A 28 15.53 -16.31 -25.11
CA ASP A 28 16.01 -15.34 -26.11
C ASP A 28 15.03 -14.18 -26.35
N ASP A 29 13.89 -14.17 -25.66
CA ASP A 29 12.91 -13.08 -25.72
C ASP A 29 13.42 -11.85 -24.98
N SER A 30 12.95 -10.67 -25.37
CA SER A 30 13.22 -9.40 -24.68
C SER A 30 12.40 -9.19 -23.42
N GLY A 31 11.55 -10.15 -23.06
CA GLY A 31 10.71 -10.13 -21.85
C GLY A 31 11.50 -10.39 -20.56
N PRO A 32 10.82 -10.46 -19.42
CA PRO A 32 11.46 -10.73 -18.14
C PRO A 32 12.00 -12.14 -18.06
N HIS A 33 13.21 -12.29 -17.50
CA HIS A 33 13.85 -13.58 -17.27
C HIS A 33 13.96 -13.84 -15.78
N VAL A 34 13.18 -14.80 -15.30
CA VAL A 34 13.05 -15.15 -13.89
C VAL A 34 13.84 -16.41 -13.57
N TYR A 35 14.57 -16.36 -12.47
CA TYR A 35 15.23 -17.53 -11.90
C TYR A 35 14.72 -17.76 -10.48
N LEU A 36 14.07 -18.91 -10.26
CA LEU A 36 13.58 -19.35 -8.96
C LEU A 36 14.47 -20.47 -8.45
N ASN A 37 14.98 -20.35 -7.24
CA ASN A 37 15.61 -21.44 -6.53
C ASN A 37 14.70 -21.87 -5.37
N ILE A 38 14.18 -23.09 -5.45
CA ILE A 38 13.29 -23.68 -4.45
C ILE A 38 14.15 -24.18 -3.29
N LEU A 39 13.92 -23.66 -2.11
CA LEU A 39 14.69 -23.95 -0.90
C LEU A 39 13.95 -24.89 0.05
N SER A 40 12.66 -25.15 -0.19
CA SER A 40 11.83 -26.04 0.62
C SER A 40 10.66 -26.60 -0.18
N GLU A 41 10.34 -27.87 -0.04
CA GLU A 41 9.15 -28.50 -0.63
C GLU A 41 7.83 -27.87 -0.18
N GLN A 42 7.81 -27.14 0.94
CA GLN A 42 6.64 -26.39 1.43
C GLN A 42 6.19 -25.34 0.42
N PHE A 43 7.09 -24.79 -0.39
CA PHE A 43 6.79 -23.90 -1.49
C PHE A 43 5.68 -24.45 -2.39
N TRP A 44 5.81 -25.71 -2.83
CA TRP A 44 4.83 -26.32 -3.72
C TRP A 44 3.45 -26.48 -3.07
N VAL A 45 3.45 -26.84 -1.78
CA VAL A 45 2.21 -26.99 -1.01
C VAL A 45 1.47 -25.65 -0.94
N ARG A 46 2.17 -24.56 -0.60
CA ARG A 46 1.57 -23.21 -0.54
C ARG A 46 1.06 -22.75 -1.90
N LEU A 47 1.88 -22.92 -2.93
CA LEU A 47 1.53 -22.51 -4.29
C LEU A 47 0.28 -23.25 -4.82
N MET A 48 0.14 -24.55 -4.53
CA MET A 48 -1.02 -25.35 -4.94
C MET A 48 -2.30 -24.97 -4.15
N LEU A 49 -2.17 -24.59 -2.89
CA LEU A 49 -3.33 -24.28 -2.04
C LEU A 49 -3.90 -22.89 -2.31
N VAL A 50 -3.06 -21.89 -2.48
CA VAL A 50 -3.49 -20.47 -2.54
C VAL A 50 -2.81 -19.66 -3.66
N GLN A 51 -2.26 -20.33 -4.66
CA GLN A 51 -1.75 -19.74 -5.91
C GLN A 51 -0.75 -18.57 -5.70
N ASP A 52 -1.02 -17.38 -6.26
CA ASP A 52 -0.19 -16.18 -6.18
C ASP A 52 0.07 -15.73 -4.73
N LEU A 53 -0.95 -15.83 -3.87
CA LEU A 53 -0.79 -15.56 -2.44
C LEU A 53 0.14 -16.59 -1.78
N GLY A 54 0.09 -17.86 -2.22
CA GLY A 54 0.99 -18.92 -1.76
C GLY A 54 2.45 -18.66 -2.13
N PHE A 55 2.69 -18.10 -3.31
CA PHE A 55 4.03 -17.66 -3.69
C PHE A 55 4.55 -16.56 -2.77
N ALA A 56 3.73 -15.53 -2.52
CA ALA A 56 4.10 -14.45 -1.62
C ALA A 56 4.46 -14.96 -0.21
N GLU A 57 3.64 -15.86 0.33
CA GLU A 57 3.86 -16.45 1.65
C GLU A 57 5.10 -17.33 1.70
N ALA A 58 5.36 -18.11 0.66
CA ALA A 58 6.58 -18.92 0.54
C ALA A 58 7.83 -18.04 0.46
N TYR A 59 7.76 -16.93 -0.30
CA TYR A 59 8.85 -15.96 -0.36
C TYR A 59 9.11 -15.34 1.02
N MET A 60 8.06 -14.91 1.73
CA MET A 60 8.16 -14.35 3.09
C MET A 60 8.79 -15.36 4.06
N ALA A 61 8.41 -16.63 3.94
CA ALA A 61 8.94 -17.72 4.78
C ALA A 61 10.38 -18.14 4.42
N GLY A 62 10.94 -17.65 3.30
CA GLY A 62 12.28 -18.03 2.83
C GLY A 62 12.33 -19.40 2.17
N GLU A 63 11.20 -19.93 1.69
CA GLU A 63 11.09 -21.23 1.03
C GLU A 63 11.49 -21.18 -0.46
N VAL A 64 11.61 -19.98 -1.01
CA VAL A 64 12.05 -19.70 -2.38
C VAL A 64 12.91 -18.44 -2.43
N SER A 65 13.91 -18.43 -3.29
CA SER A 65 14.65 -17.22 -3.67
C SER A 65 14.38 -16.89 -5.14
N VAL A 66 14.44 -15.59 -5.45
CA VAL A 66 14.15 -15.04 -6.78
C VAL A 66 15.28 -14.10 -7.16
N ASN A 67 15.78 -14.21 -8.38
CA ASN A 67 16.83 -13.29 -8.87
C ASN A 67 16.36 -11.83 -8.94
N ASN A 68 15.10 -11.61 -9.35
CA ASN A 68 14.48 -10.29 -9.44
C ASN A 68 12.96 -10.42 -9.24
N LEU A 69 12.46 -9.93 -8.11
CA LEU A 69 11.03 -9.96 -7.79
C LEU A 69 10.17 -9.12 -8.74
N VAL A 70 10.68 -8.00 -9.23
CA VAL A 70 9.94 -7.14 -10.16
C VAL A 70 9.75 -7.84 -11.49
N ASP A 71 10.80 -8.51 -11.98
CA ASP A 71 10.71 -9.29 -13.22
C ASP A 71 9.82 -10.53 -13.04
N PHE A 72 9.79 -11.14 -11.85
CA PHE A 72 8.83 -12.19 -11.52
C PHE A 72 7.38 -11.69 -11.65
N VAL A 73 7.06 -10.53 -11.07
CA VAL A 73 5.73 -9.95 -11.15
C VAL A 73 5.37 -9.57 -12.59
N ARG A 74 6.31 -8.97 -13.33
CA ARG A 74 6.12 -8.64 -14.76
C ARG A 74 5.89 -9.89 -15.60
N PHE A 75 6.67 -10.95 -15.38
CA PHE A 75 6.49 -12.24 -16.05
C PHE A 75 5.09 -12.81 -15.82
N TYR A 76 4.63 -12.81 -14.57
CA TYR A 76 3.29 -13.25 -14.22
C TYR A 76 2.21 -12.42 -14.92
N ILE A 77 2.31 -11.09 -14.87
CA ILE A 77 1.34 -10.18 -15.48
C ILE A 77 1.25 -10.37 -17.00
N TYR A 78 2.38 -10.46 -17.70
CA TYR A 78 2.41 -10.65 -19.15
C TYR A 78 1.86 -12.01 -19.60
N ASN A 79 2.00 -13.06 -18.78
CA ASN A 79 1.53 -14.40 -19.10
C ASN A 79 0.20 -14.75 -18.40
N ARG A 80 -0.41 -13.80 -17.70
CA ARG A 80 -1.54 -14.04 -16.82
C ARG A 80 -2.71 -14.76 -17.49
N ALA A 81 -3.10 -14.33 -18.69
CA ALA A 81 -4.24 -14.93 -19.40
C ALA A 81 -4.07 -16.45 -19.61
N SER A 82 -2.83 -16.88 -19.87
CA SER A 82 -2.48 -18.28 -20.05
C SER A 82 -2.41 -19.02 -18.70
N LEU A 83 -1.88 -18.35 -17.67
CA LEU A 83 -1.69 -18.94 -16.34
C LEU A 83 -3.03 -19.08 -15.60
N ASP A 84 -3.91 -18.08 -15.66
CA ASP A 84 -5.22 -18.10 -15.01
C ASP A 84 -6.17 -19.13 -15.67
N ALA A 85 -6.15 -19.22 -17.01
CA ALA A 85 -6.98 -20.20 -17.74
C ALA A 85 -6.68 -21.65 -17.35
N ALA A 86 -5.41 -21.96 -17.02
CA ALA A 86 -5.01 -23.28 -16.60
C ALA A 86 -5.18 -23.56 -15.10
N SER A 87 -5.38 -22.52 -14.29
CA SER A 87 -5.48 -22.60 -12.82
C SER A 87 -6.91 -22.57 -12.30
N ALA A 88 -7.93 -22.39 -13.15
CA ALA A 88 -9.32 -22.19 -12.76
C ALA A 88 -9.96 -23.43 -12.11
N SER A 89 -9.76 -23.59 -10.79
CA SER A 89 -10.52 -24.52 -9.97
C SER A 89 -11.70 -23.79 -9.30
N PRO A 90 -12.96 -24.16 -9.59
CA PRO A 90 -14.15 -23.54 -8.97
C PRO A 90 -14.18 -23.62 -7.44
N VAL A 91 -13.54 -24.66 -6.87
CA VAL A 91 -13.48 -24.88 -5.42
C VAL A 91 -12.55 -23.88 -4.74
N VAL A 92 -11.38 -23.61 -5.33
CA VAL A 92 -10.41 -22.64 -4.81
C VAL A 92 -11.01 -21.24 -4.89
N SER A 93 -11.63 -20.87 -6.00
CA SER A 93 -12.29 -19.56 -6.17
C SER A 93 -13.40 -19.35 -5.14
N SER A 94 -14.19 -20.38 -4.80
CA SER A 94 -15.26 -20.27 -3.80
C SER A 94 -14.71 -20.13 -2.38
N LEU A 95 -13.62 -20.81 -2.04
CA LEU A 95 -12.95 -20.67 -0.74
C LEU A 95 -12.30 -19.29 -0.59
N MET A 96 -11.68 -18.76 -1.66
CA MET A 96 -11.10 -17.41 -1.70
C MET A 96 -12.19 -16.35 -1.55
N TYR A 97 -13.35 -16.52 -2.20
CA TYR A 97 -14.49 -15.62 -2.02
C TYR A 97 -15.01 -15.60 -0.58
N LEU A 98 -15.14 -16.75 0.08
CA LEU A 98 -15.52 -16.83 1.50
C LEU A 98 -14.47 -16.20 2.42
N ALA A 99 -13.20 -16.29 2.07
CA ALA A 99 -12.14 -15.60 2.80
C ALA A 99 -12.23 -14.08 2.62
N SER A 100 -12.55 -13.59 1.41
CA SER A 100 -12.66 -12.15 1.11
C SER A 100 -13.70 -11.43 1.97
N THR A 101 -14.82 -12.10 2.28
CA THR A 101 -15.88 -11.51 3.11
C THR A 101 -15.44 -11.24 4.55
N ARG A 102 -14.38 -11.89 5.03
CA ARG A 102 -13.83 -11.67 6.38
C ARG A 102 -12.90 -10.46 6.46
N PHE A 103 -12.34 -10.01 5.35
CA PHE A 103 -11.43 -8.87 5.27
C PHE A 103 -12.10 -7.60 4.75
N GLY A 104 -13.42 -7.64 4.48
CA GLY A 104 -14.19 -6.50 3.98
C GLY A 104 -14.17 -5.32 4.96
N ASN A 105 -14.05 -4.12 4.41
CA ASN A 105 -14.19 -2.89 5.19
C ASN A 105 -15.63 -2.75 5.69
N SER A 106 -15.79 -2.71 7.01
CA SER A 106 -17.01 -2.23 7.65
C SER A 106 -16.74 -0.87 8.30
N ILE A 107 -17.79 -0.12 8.59
CA ILE A 107 -17.68 1.17 9.30
C ILE A 107 -16.92 1.02 10.64
N LEU A 108 -17.03 -0.15 11.28
CA LEU A 108 -16.38 -0.46 12.55
C LEU A 108 -14.91 -0.90 12.38
N ASN A 109 -14.57 -1.53 11.26
CA ASN A 109 -13.23 -2.11 11.05
C ASN A 109 -12.24 -1.13 10.41
N THR A 110 -12.72 -0.06 9.74
CA THR A 110 -11.84 0.87 9.01
C THR A 110 -10.78 1.51 9.89
N ALA A 111 -11.17 2.00 11.08
CA ALA A 111 -10.22 2.62 12.01
C ALA A 111 -9.19 1.62 12.52
N SER A 112 -9.61 0.39 12.87
CA SER A 112 -8.72 -0.69 13.31
C SER A 112 -7.76 -1.15 12.20
N ASN A 113 -8.22 -1.22 10.96
CA ASN A 113 -7.39 -1.65 9.84
C ASN A 113 -6.32 -0.60 9.47
N ILE A 114 -6.68 0.69 9.52
CA ILE A 114 -5.75 1.80 9.30
C ILE A 114 -4.73 1.85 10.44
N SER A 115 -5.19 1.78 11.71
CA SER A 115 -4.31 1.71 12.88
C SER A 115 -3.31 0.56 12.74
N ALA A 116 -3.77 -0.65 12.40
CA ALA A 116 -2.88 -1.82 12.26
C ALA A 116 -1.76 -1.66 11.23
N HIS A 117 -1.96 -0.87 10.16
CA HIS A 117 -0.91 -0.58 9.18
C HIS A 117 0.06 0.49 9.69
N TYR A 118 -0.45 1.57 10.29
CA TYR A 118 0.38 2.70 10.74
C TYR A 118 0.96 2.52 12.16
N ASP A 119 0.46 1.57 12.96
CA ASP A 119 1.01 1.19 14.28
C ASP A 119 2.36 0.45 14.19
N LEU A 120 2.91 0.25 12.98
CA LEU A 120 4.26 -0.28 12.75
C LEU A 120 5.39 0.65 13.25
N GLY A 121 5.02 1.84 13.73
CA GLY A 121 5.93 2.87 14.22
C GLY A 121 6.46 3.78 13.10
N ASN A 122 6.64 5.06 13.45
CA ASN A 122 7.14 6.07 12.51
C ASN A 122 8.55 5.75 12.01
N GLU A 123 9.37 5.13 12.85
CA GLU A 123 10.76 4.72 12.53
C GLU A 123 10.84 3.84 11.27
N MET A 124 9.86 2.97 11.09
CA MET A 124 9.79 2.13 9.90
C MET A 124 9.54 2.95 8.63
N PHE A 125 8.63 3.93 8.67
CA PHE A 125 8.32 4.80 7.54
C PHE A 125 9.49 5.75 7.24
N GLU A 126 10.20 6.24 8.25
CA GLU A 126 11.40 7.05 8.11
C GLU A 126 12.54 6.34 7.38
N MET A 127 12.60 4.99 7.43
CA MET A 127 13.61 4.24 6.68
C MET A 127 13.53 4.45 5.17
N PHE A 128 12.33 4.63 4.62
CA PHE A 128 12.16 4.67 3.17
C PHE A 128 11.50 5.94 2.62
N LEU A 129 10.73 6.67 3.41
CA LEU A 129 10.15 7.95 3.00
C LEU A 129 11.22 9.05 2.91
N ASP A 130 10.88 10.14 2.24
CA ASP A 130 11.65 11.37 2.23
C ASP A 130 11.41 12.19 3.50
N SER A 131 12.14 13.31 3.66
CA SER A 131 12.03 14.19 4.83
C SER A 131 10.62 14.79 5.04
N THR A 132 9.81 14.85 3.99
CA THR A 132 8.42 15.31 4.10
C THR A 132 7.49 14.26 4.68
N MET A 133 7.93 13.01 4.79
CA MET A 133 7.11 11.86 5.23
C MET A 133 5.88 11.67 4.33
N THR A 134 6.05 11.79 3.01
CA THR A 134 4.93 11.63 2.07
C THR A 134 4.81 10.20 1.57
N TYR A 135 3.84 9.45 2.10
CA TYR A 135 3.58 8.05 1.74
C TYR A 135 2.55 7.94 0.61
N SER A 136 2.96 8.36 -0.59
CA SER A 136 2.16 8.31 -1.82
C SER A 136 3.04 8.48 -3.05
N CYS A 137 2.49 8.26 -4.25
CA CYS A 137 3.21 8.39 -5.51
C CYS A 137 3.84 9.79 -5.67
N ALA A 138 5.14 9.85 -5.93
CA ALA A 138 5.86 11.07 -6.30
C ALA A 138 5.73 11.39 -7.79
N ILE A 139 5.99 12.63 -8.21
CA ILE A 139 6.03 13.04 -9.62
C ILE A 139 7.48 13.40 -10.01
N TRP A 140 8.09 12.53 -10.77
CA TRP A 140 9.50 12.64 -11.18
C TRP A 140 9.68 13.53 -12.40
N ASN A 141 10.81 14.25 -12.47
CA ASN A 141 11.17 15.14 -13.58
C ASN A 141 12.57 14.83 -14.12
N GLY A 142 12.80 13.57 -14.49
CA GLY A 142 14.05 13.12 -15.07
C GLY A 142 14.84 12.16 -14.16
N PRO A 143 15.91 11.55 -14.68
CA PRO A 143 16.64 10.47 -14.00
C PRO A 143 17.33 10.92 -12.71
N ASP A 144 17.85 12.13 -12.66
CA ASP A 144 18.65 12.67 -11.53
C ASP A 144 17.79 13.31 -10.43
N ASP A 145 16.46 13.22 -10.54
CA ASP A 145 15.53 13.82 -9.58
C ASP A 145 15.56 13.08 -8.24
N THR A 146 15.50 13.81 -7.12
CA THR A 146 15.44 13.23 -5.78
C THR A 146 14.02 12.91 -5.39
N LEU A 147 13.82 11.95 -4.47
CA LEU A 147 12.50 11.60 -3.94
C LEU A 147 11.80 12.82 -3.33
N GLU A 148 12.53 13.62 -2.56
CA GLU A 148 12.00 14.82 -1.92
C GLU A 148 11.51 15.85 -2.94
N ALA A 149 12.32 16.18 -3.96
CA ALA A 149 11.92 17.11 -5.02
C ALA A 149 10.70 16.59 -5.81
N ALA A 150 10.65 15.28 -6.06
CA ALA A 150 9.53 14.63 -6.73
C ALA A 150 8.24 14.64 -5.87
N GLN A 151 8.36 14.47 -4.55
CA GLN A 151 7.22 14.57 -3.63
C GLN A 151 6.71 16.01 -3.53
N LEU A 152 7.58 16.98 -3.35
CA LEU A 152 7.19 18.39 -3.32
C LEU A 152 6.47 18.80 -4.61
N ARG A 153 6.98 18.38 -5.76
CA ARG A 153 6.34 18.62 -7.07
C ARG A 153 4.94 18.02 -7.15
N LYS A 154 4.75 16.82 -6.61
CA LYS A 154 3.44 16.18 -6.55
C LYS A 154 2.47 17.00 -5.68
N LEU A 155 2.92 17.45 -4.50
CA LEU A 155 2.10 18.29 -3.63
C LEU A 155 1.74 19.62 -4.33
N ASP A 156 2.71 20.23 -5.00
CA ASP A 156 2.50 21.44 -5.79
C ASP A 156 1.47 21.24 -6.89
N MET A 157 1.56 20.12 -7.61
CA MET A 157 0.60 19.77 -8.66
C MET A 157 -0.84 19.62 -8.13
N LEU A 158 -1.02 19.04 -6.94
CA LEU A 158 -2.35 18.90 -6.33
C LEU A 158 -2.92 20.28 -5.91
N ILE A 159 -2.08 21.13 -5.31
CA ILE A 159 -2.45 22.49 -4.90
C ILE A 159 -2.83 23.33 -6.12
N ASP A 160 -2.04 23.23 -7.20
CA ASP A 160 -2.31 23.95 -8.46
C ASP A 160 -3.60 23.46 -9.13
N LYS A 161 -3.84 22.13 -9.17
CA LYS A 161 -5.09 21.54 -9.71
C LYS A 161 -6.33 21.93 -8.89
N ALA A 162 -6.16 22.10 -7.57
CA ALA A 162 -7.22 22.57 -6.70
C ALA A 162 -7.44 24.09 -6.84
N CYS A 163 -6.54 24.83 -7.52
CA CYS A 163 -6.56 26.29 -7.65
C CYS A 163 -6.66 26.98 -6.27
N VAL A 164 -5.83 26.53 -5.30
CA VAL A 164 -5.88 27.03 -3.92
C VAL A 164 -5.48 28.51 -3.86
N LYS A 165 -6.34 29.33 -3.25
CA LYS A 165 -6.16 30.78 -3.05
C LYS A 165 -5.79 31.08 -1.58
N PRO A 166 -5.17 32.23 -1.28
CA PRO A 166 -4.81 32.61 0.11
C PRO A 166 -6.00 32.69 1.07
N THR A 167 -7.20 32.93 0.56
CA THR A 167 -8.44 33.06 1.32
C THR A 167 -9.14 31.73 1.56
N ASP A 168 -8.71 30.66 0.88
CA ASP A 168 -9.41 29.38 0.89
C ASP A 168 -9.26 28.63 2.22
N TYR A 169 -10.30 27.91 2.59
CA TYR A 169 -10.29 26.90 3.62
C TYR A 169 -10.23 25.52 2.96
N VAL A 170 -9.14 24.80 3.18
CA VAL A 170 -8.80 23.52 2.53
C VAL A 170 -9.01 22.37 3.49
N LEU A 171 -9.68 21.31 3.06
CA LEU A 171 -9.69 20.01 3.74
C LEU A 171 -8.62 19.11 3.15
N ASP A 172 -7.63 18.71 3.95
CA ASP A 172 -6.66 17.64 3.65
C ASP A 172 -7.20 16.33 4.22
N LEU A 173 -7.82 15.53 3.33
CA LEU A 173 -8.56 14.33 3.71
C LEU A 173 -7.64 13.11 3.71
N GLY A 174 -7.15 12.72 4.89
CA GLY A 174 -6.10 11.74 5.07
C GLY A 174 -4.71 12.38 5.06
N CYS A 175 -4.50 13.36 5.95
CA CYS A 175 -3.32 14.25 5.92
C CYS A 175 -1.98 13.58 6.24
N GLY A 176 -1.99 12.31 6.71
CA GLY A 176 -0.77 11.61 7.12
C GLY A 176 0.02 12.44 8.14
N TRP A 177 1.30 12.64 7.88
CA TRP A 177 2.20 13.44 8.71
C TRP A 177 2.20 14.94 8.37
N GLY A 178 1.16 15.45 7.67
CA GLY A 178 0.88 16.87 7.46
C GLY A 178 1.62 17.51 6.29
N SER A 179 2.30 16.76 5.42
CA SER A 179 3.12 17.32 4.35
C SER A 179 2.34 18.18 3.34
N LEU A 180 1.14 17.72 2.91
CA LEU A 180 0.29 18.48 2.00
C LEU A 180 -0.25 19.75 2.68
N SER A 181 -0.73 19.63 3.91
CA SER A 181 -1.24 20.76 4.70
C SER A 181 -0.19 21.85 4.84
N MET A 182 1.04 21.49 5.24
CA MET A 182 2.15 22.46 5.38
C MET A 182 2.53 23.08 4.04
N ARG A 183 2.63 22.27 2.97
CA ARG A 183 2.97 22.78 1.63
C ARG A 183 1.92 23.73 1.07
N ALA A 184 0.64 23.45 1.32
CA ALA A 184 -0.45 24.33 0.89
C ALA A 184 -0.34 25.71 1.56
N VAL A 185 -0.12 25.75 2.89
CA VAL A 185 0.06 27.00 3.62
C VAL A 185 1.33 27.74 3.20
N GLU A 186 2.47 27.03 3.05
CA GLU A 186 3.72 27.62 2.60
C GLU A 186 3.57 28.34 1.25
N ARG A 187 2.89 27.71 0.30
CA ARG A 187 2.74 28.25 -1.06
C ARG A 187 1.70 29.34 -1.19
N THR A 188 0.62 29.24 -0.45
CA THR A 188 -0.56 30.07 -0.72
C THR A 188 -0.98 30.94 0.46
N GLY A 189 -0.61 30.59 1.69
CA GLY A 189 -1.10 31.24 2.91
C GLY A 189 -2.54 30.87 3.28
N CYS A 190 -3.14 29.85 2.66
CA CYS A 190 -4.50 29.38 2.93
C CYS A 190 -4.65 28.86 4.37
N ARG A 191 -5.88 28.51 4.76
CA ARG A 191 -6.15 27.75 5.99
C ARG A 191 -6.41 26.30 5.67
N VAL A 192 -5.93 25.37 6.52
CA VAL A 192 -6.09 23.94 6.31
C VAL A 192 -6.64 23.28 7.55
N LEU A 193 -7.63 22.39 7.36
CA LEU A 193 -7.97 21.32 8.28
C LEU A 193 -7.45 20.02 7.72
N GLY A 194 -6.48 19.41 8.40
CA GLY A 194 -6.04 18.05 8.12
C GLY A 194 -6.78 17.04 9.00
N ILE A 195 -7.19 15.92 8.44
CA ILE A 195 -7.79 14.84 9.23
C ILE A 195 -7.05 13.52 9.04
N THR A 196 -6.92 12.78 10.11
CA THR A 196 -6.34 11.42 10.13
C THR A 196 -7.06 10.53 11.14
N LEU A 197 -6.85 9.20 11.03
CA LEU A 197 -7.32 8.20 11.99
C LEU A 197 -6.17 7.63 12.84
N SER A 198 -4.91 8.04 12.60
CA SER A 198 -3.75 7.61 13.39
C SER A 198 -3.34 8.70 14.38
N THR A 199 -3.22 8.31 15.64
CA THR A 199 -2.71 9.19 16.73
C THR A 199 -1.26 9.56 16.47
N GLU A 200 -0.44 8.60 16.03
CA GLU A 200 0.99 8.76 15.75
C GLU A 200 1.22 9.77 14.61
N GLN A 201 0.41 9.68 13.54
CA GLN A 201 0.47 10.65 12.45
C GLN A 201 0.10 12.05 12.92
N LYS A 202 -0.99 12.19 13.72
CA LYS A 202 -1.44 13.46 14.28
C LYS A 202 -0.35 14.11 15.12
N ASP A 203 0.23 13.37 16.06
CA ASP A 203 1.22 13.90 17.01
C ASP A 203 2.45 14.44 16.27
N ILE A 204 2.95 13.71 15.29
CA ILE A 204 4.09 14.18 14.48
C ILE A 204 3.70 15.35 13.58
N ALA A 205 2.51 15.30 12.95
CA ALA A 205 2.04 16.39 12.11
C ALA A 205 1.96 17.71 12.92
N GLU A 206 1.35 17.68 14.12
CA GLU A 206 1.26 18.84 15.01
C GLU A 206 2.63 19.36 15.45
N GLN A 207 3.58 18.47 15.77
CA GLN A 207 4.95 18.86 16.12
C GLN A 207 5.65 19.58 14.95
N ARG A 208 5.55 19.02 13.73
CA ARG A 208 6.15 19.62 12.52
C ARG A 208 5.52 20.98 12.19
N ILE A 209 4.20 21.09 12.28
CA ILE A 209 3.45 22.33 12.05
C ILE A 209 3.87 23.40 13.06
N ALA A 210 4.01 23.04 14.33
CA ALA A 210 4.45 23.96 15.38
C ALA A 210 5.91 24.42 15.16
N GLN A 211 6.80 23.51 14.80
CA GLN A 211 8.20 23.83 14.48
C GLN A 211 8.32 24.77 13.27
N ALA A 212 7.41 24.62 12.28
CA ALA A 212 7.36 25.50 11.11
C ALA A 212 6.63 26.85 11.38
N GLY A 213 6.07 27.04 12.58
CA GLY A 213 5.33 28.26 12.92
C GLY A 213 4.00 28.43 12.18
N MET A 214 3.34 27.31 11.81
CA MET A 214 2.11 27.31 10.98
C MET A 214 0.84 26.97 11.78
N SER A 215 0.91 26.89 13.11
CA SER A 215 -0.21 26.47 13.97
C SER A 215 -1.42 27.41 13.95
N ASP A 216 -1.26 28.65 13.47
CA ASP A 216 -2.36 29.60 13.28
C ASP A 216 -3.14 29.36 11.97
N ARG A 217 -2.62 28.53 11.07
CA ARG A 217 -3.18 28.25 9.74
C ARG A 217 -3.59 26.80 9.54
N ILE A 218 -3.00 25.87 10.29
CA ILE A 218 -3.23 24.43 10.14
C ILE A 218 -3.74 23.85 11.45
N GLU A 219 -4.86 23.16 11.37
CA GLU A 219 -5.43 22.35 12.44
C GLU A 219 -5.41 20.86 12.01
N ILE A 220 -5.04 19.95 12.92
CA ILE A 220 -5.09 18.51 12.67
C ILE A 220 -6.10 17.86 13.61
N MET A 221 -7.07 17.16 13.04
CA MET A 221 -8.09 16.43 13.82
C MET A 221 -7.96 14.92 13.67
N LEU A 222 -8.05 14.22 14.81
CA LEU A 222 -8.20 12.78 14.86
C LEU A 222 -9.69 12.44 14.73
N ILE A 223 -10.16 12.32 13.48
CA ILE A 223 -11.60 12.15 13.21
C ILE A 223 -11.82 11.39 11.90
N ASP A 224 -12.89 10.58 11.89
CA ASP A 224 -13.40 9.98 10.67
C ASP A 224 -14.12 11.05 9.84
N TYR A 225 -13.82 11.14 8.53
CA TYR A 225 -14.41 12.13 7.62
C TYR A 225 -15.95 12.10 7.62
N ARG A 226 -16.55 10.94 7.90
CA ARG A 226 -18.01 10.76 7.99
C ARG A 226 -18.65 11.50 9.16
N LYS A 227 -17.86 11.87 10.16
CA LYS A 227 -18.28 12.60 11.37
C LYS A 227 -18.07 14.10 11.29
N LEU A 228 -17.44 14.60 10.22
CA LEU A 228 -17.37 16.05 9.99
C LEU A 228 -18.78 16.58 9.69
N ASP A 229 -19.22 17.56 10.49
CA ASP A 229 -20.56 18.14 10.38
C ASP A 229 -20.60 19.19 9.27
N PRO A 230 -21.38 19.00 8.18
CA PRO A 230 -21.51 19.99 7.10
C PRO A 230 -22.17 21.29 7.53
N GLU A 231 -22.84 21.35 8.68
CA GLU A 231 -23.39 22.60 9.22
C GLU A 231 -22.29 23.46 9.89
N MET A 232 -21.21 22.82 10.35
CA MET A 232 -20.06 23.47 10.98
C MET A 232 -18.91 23.76 10.00
N TYR A 233 -18.76 22.91 8.97
CA TYR A 233 -17.63 22.97 8.05
C TYR A 233 -18.07 23.15 6.60
N CYS A 234 -17.48 24.13 5.93
CA CYS A 234 -17.62 24.34 4.49
C CYS A 234 -16.24 24.68 3.93
N PHE A 235 -15.72 23.82 3.05
CA PHE A 235 -14.38 23.98 2.49
C PHE A 235 -14.44 24.47 1.05
N ASP A 236 -13.57 25.40 0.70
CA ASP A 236 -13.40 25.84 -0.69
C ASP A 236 -12.76 24.76 -1.54
N LYS A 237 -11.83 24.00 -0.94
CA LYS A 237 -11.08 22.92 -1.59
C LYS A 237 -11.05 21.69 -0.71
N ILE A 238 -11.15 20.51 -1.35
CA ILE A 238 -10.89 19.22 -0.72
C ILE A 238 -9.79 18.54 -1.52
N ILE A 239 -8.71 18.13 -0.84
CA ILE A 239 -7.65 17.33 -1.45
C ILE A 239 -7.58 16.00 -0.70
N SER A 240 -7.66 14.90 -1.45
CA SER A 240 -7.59 13.54 -0.91
C SER A 240 -6.51 12.78 -1.64
N LEU A 241 -5.44 12.44 -0.91
CA LEU A 241 -4.23 11.87 -1.44
C LEU A 241 -4.08 10.42 -0.99
N GLU A 242 -4.42 9.47 -1.89
CA GLU A 242 -4.31 8.02 -1.68
C GLU A 242 -4.95 7.55 -0.36
N MET A 243 -6.15 8.06 -0.08
CA MET A 243 -6.97 7.70 1.07
C MET A 243 -8.21 6.89 0.66
N VAL A 244 -8.75 7.14 -0.54
CA VAL A 244 -10.00 6.53 -1.00
C VAL A 244 -9.88 5.00 -1.11
N GLU A 245 -8.66 4.47 -1.23
CA GLU A 245 -8.36 3.04 -1.21
C GLU A 245 -8.76 2.37 0.11
N HIS A 246 -8.89 3.12 1.18
CA HIS A 246 -9.34 2.63 2.49
C HIS A 246 -10.85 2.72 2.70
N VAL A 247 -11.58 3.25 1.73
CA VAL A 247 -13.05 3.44 1.83
C VAL A 247 -13.81 2.15 1.56
N GLY A 248 -13.34 1.34 0.59
CA GLY A 248 -14.06 0.16 0.09
C GLY A 248 -15.10 0.48 -0.97
N TYR A 249 -15.32 -0.46 -1.89
CA TYR A 249 -16.16 -0.28 -3.07
C TYR A 249 -17.59 0.20 -2.76
N GLU A 250 -18.24 -0.43 -1.78
CA GLU A 250 -19.64 -0.20 -1.45
C GLU A 250 -19.87 1.19 -0.87
N TYR A 251 -18.85 1.79 -0.27
CA TYR A 251 -18.91 3.07 0.42
C TYR A 251 -18.43 4.26 -0.42
N LEU A 252 -17.97 4.05 -1.67
CA LEU A 252 -17.58 5.15 -2.55
C LEU A 252 -18.67 6.23 -2.69
N PRO A 253 -19.97 5.87 -2.89
CA PRO A 253 -21.02 6.89 -2.93
C PRO A 253 -21.17 7.68 -1.62
N VAL A 254 -21.01 7.04 -0.46
CA VAL A 254 -21.05 7.69 0.85
C VAL A 254 -19.88 8.65 1.04
N TYR A 255 -18.69 8.25 0.59
CA TYR A 255 -17.50 9.09 0.60
C TYR A 255 -17.72 10.37 -0.21
N PHE A 256 -18.17 10.25 -1.45
CA PHE A 256 -18.42 11.41 -2.30
C PHE A 256 -19.64 12.22 -1.84
N GLU A 257 -20.65 11.62 -1.21
CA GLU A 257 -21.76 12.35 -0.60
C GLU A 257 -21.26 13.26 0.53
N GLN A 258 -20.37 12.75 1.39
CA GLN A 258 -19.80 13.55 2.48
C GLN A 258 -18.90 14.67 1.93
N CYS A 259 -18.04 14.38 0.97
CA CYS A 259 -17.24 15.40 0.28
C CYS A 259 -18.12 16.46 -0.38
N HIS A 260 -19.22 16.03 -1.04
CA HIS A 260 -20.18 16.96 -1.63
C HIS A 260 -20.82 17.90 -0.61
N LYS A 261 -21.21 17.40 0.57
CA LYS A 261 -21.82 18.20 1.63
C LYS A 261 -20.83 19.21 2.25
N LEU A 262 -19.56 18.81 2.39
CA LEU A 262 -18.50 19.61 2.97
C LEU A 262 -17.91 20.64 2.00
N LEU A 263 -18.04 20.42 0.70
CA LEU A 263 -17.44 21.26 -0.33
C LEU A 263 -18.35 22.45 -0.68
N HIS A 264 -17.77 23.65 -0.78
CA HIS A 264 -18.51 24.87 -1.15
C HIS A 264 -19.38 24.65 -2.38
N HIS A 265 -20.63 25.14 -2.32
CA HIS A 265 -21.68 24.76 -3.27
C HIS A 265 -21.57 25.42 -4.66
N GLN A 266 -20.78 26.48 -4.82
CA GLN A 266 -20.59 27.16 -6.11
C GLN A 266 -19.20 26.94 -6.68
N HIS A 267 -18.13 27.31 -5.96
CA HIS A 267 -16.75 27.34 -6.45
C HIS A 267 -15.87 26.20 -5.89
N GLY A 268 -16.48 25.22 -5.23
CA GLY A 268 -15.73 24.12 -4.63
C GLY A 268 -15.03 23.25 -5.65
N VAL A 269 -13.77 22.92 -5.37
CA VAL A 269 -12.95 21.99 -6.17
C VAL A 269 -12.45 20.86 -5.28
N MET A 270 -12.59 19.64 -5.75
CA MET A 270 -12.05 18.45 -5.10
C MET A 270 -10.98 17.81 -6.00
N VAL A 271 -9.79 17.59 -5.46
CA VAL A 271 -8.72 16.86 -6.13
C VAL A 271 -8.50 15.55 -5.40
N LEU A 272 -8.56 14.45 -6.15
CA LEU A 272 -8.36 13.10 -5.66
C LEU A 272 -7.18 12.47 -6.38
N GLN A 273 -6.19 11.95 -5.66
CA GLN A 273 -5.19 11.02 -6.19
C GLN A 273 -5.45 9.63 -5.63
N SER A 274 -5.41 8.62 -6.47
CA SER A 274 -5.62 7.23 -6.07
C SER A 274 -4.88 6.26 -6.99
N SER A 275 -4.45 5.14 -6.41
CA SER A 275 -4.17 3.94 -7.18
C SER A 275 -5.45 3.46 -7.86
N THR A 276 -5.36 3.04 -9.13
CA THR A 276 -6.55 2.66 -9.90
C THR A 276 -6.37 1.33 -10.61
N MET A 277 -7.35 0.43 -10.45
CA MET A 277 -7.41 -0.84 -11.17
C MET A 277 -7.92 -0.61 -12.59
N ASN A 278 -7.36 -1.35 -13.56
CA ASN A 278 -7.87 -1.36 -14.93
C ASN A 278 -9.30 -1.88 -15.01
N GLU A 279 -10.13 -1.26 -15.84
CA GLU A 279 -11.57 -1.58 -15.98
C GLU A 279 -11.82 -3.05 -16.34
N GLU A 280 -10.98 -3.60 -17.23
CA GLU A 280 -11.06 -5.01 -17.67
C GLU A 280 -11.05 -5.99 -16.50
N ARG A 281 -10.27 -5.69 -15.45
CA ARG A 281 -10.08 -6.57 -14.32
C ARG A 281 -10.87 -6.20 -13.08
N TYR A 282 -11.43 -4.99 -13.06
CA TYR A 282 -12.02 -4.44 -11.85
C TYR A 282 -13.18 -5.28 -11.30
N SER A 283 -14.02 -5.85 -12.19
CA SER A 283 -15.15 -6.69 -11.77
C SER A 283 -14.71 -7.95 -11.03
N GLU A 284 -13.60 -8.57 -11.44
CA GLU A 284 -13.04 -9.74 -10.80
C GLU A 284 -12.26 -9.37 -9.54
N TYR A 285 -11.40 -8.36 -9.63
CA TYR A 285 -10.55 -7.88 -8.54
C TYR A 285 -11.35 -7.54 -7.28
N ARG A 286 -12.48 -6.84 -7.38
CA ARG A 286 -13.28 -6.44 -6.22
C ARG A 286 -13.84 -7.59 -5.39
N HIS A 287 -13.78 -8.83 -5.91
CA HIS A 287 -14.23 -10.05 -5.24
C HIS A 287 -13.07 -11.00 -4.87
N SER A 288 -11.84 -10.59 -5.12
CA SER A 288 -10.64 -11.35 -4.79
C SER A 288 -9.93 -10.81 -3.54
N VAL A 289 -9.11 -11.66 -2.93
CA VAL A 289 -8.16 -11.25 -1.89
C VAL A 289 -6.77 -11.45 -2.46
N ASP A 290 -6.00 -10.39 -2.53
CA ASP A 290 -4.61 -10.42 -2.95
C ASP A 290 -3.65 -10.27 -1.76
N PHE A 291 -2.36 -10.25 -2.06
CA PHE A 291 -1.30 -10.04 -1.06
C PHE A 291 -1.47 -8.70 -0.33
N ILE A 292 -1.90 -7.64 -1.03
CA ILE A 292 -2.04 -6.30 -0.45
C ILE A 292 -3.16 -6.28 0.58
N ASN A 293 -4.34 -6.82 0.25
CA ASN A 293 -5.46 -6.87 1.18
C ASN A 293 -5.16 -7.73 2.41
N LYS A 294 -4.39 -8.82 2.23
CA LYS A 294 -4.14 -9.77 3.33
C LYS A 294 -3.03 -9.29 4.25
N HIS A 295 -1.94 -8.77 3.71
CA HIS A 295 -0.69 -8.60 4.45
C HIS A 295 -0.25 -7.16 4.67
N ILE A 296 -0.74 -6.19 3.86
CA ILE A 296 -0.27 -4.80 3.88
C ILE A 296 -1.39 -3.86 4.30
N PHE A 297 -2.50 -3.80 3.55
CA PHE A 297 -3.64 -2.93 3.79
C PHE A 297 -4.92 -3.74 3.97
N PRO A 298 -5.17 -4.31 5.16
CA PRO A 298 -6.40 -5.05 5.41
C PRO A 298 -7.64 -4.21 5.06
N GLY A 299 -8.52 -4.77 4.21
CA GLY A 299 -9.68 -4.06 3.72
C GLY A 299 -9.41 -2.99 2.65
N GLY A 300 -8.17 -2.81 2.22
CA GLY A 300 -7.83 -1.89 1.13
C GLY A 300 -8.52 -2.30 -0.18
N HIS A 301 -8.86 -1.31 -1.00
CA HIS A 301 -9.52 -1.51 -2.28
C HIS A 301 -8.98 -0.51 -3.31
N CYS A 302 -8.46 -1.01 -4.41
CA CYS A 302 -8.00 -0.19 -5.52
C CYS A 302 -9.18 0.04 -6.48
N PRO A 303 -9.86 1.21 -6.46
CA PRO A 303 -11.02 1.46 -7.30
C PRO A 303 -10.64 1.61 -8.77
N SER A 304 -11.58 1.37 -9.70
CA SER A 304 -11.38 1.80 -11.08
C SER A 304 -11.76 3.26 -11.27
N VAL A 305 -11.26 3.88 -12.35
CA VAL A 305 -11.62 5.27 -12.68
C VAL A 305 -13.13 5.42 -12.86
N SER A 306 -13.76 4.47 -13.57
CA SER A 306 -15.23 4.46 -13.73
C SER A 306 -15.97 4.32 -12.41
N ALA A 307 -15.46 3.52 -11.47
CA ALA A 307 -16.06 3.37 -10.15
C ALA A 307 -15.98 4.68 -9.33
N LEU A 308 -14.85 5.40 -9.39
CA LEU A 308 -14.69 6.70 -8.75
C LEU A 308 -15.66 7.74 -9.32
N VAL A 309 -15.75 7.83 -10.66
CA VAL A 309 -16.67 8.77 -11.32
C VAL A 309 -18.13 8.41 -11.05
N ALA A 310 -18.49 7.14 -11.10
CA ALA A 310 -19.83 6.67 -10.75
C ALA A 310 -20.16 6.96 -9.27
N GLY A 311 -19.21 6.73 -8.37
CA GLY A 311 -19.33 7.06 -6.95
C GLY A 311 -19.56 8.56 -6.73
N ALA A 312 -18.79 9.42 -7.41
CA ALA A 312 -18.94 10.86 -7.35
C ALA A 312 -20.31 11.31 -7.88
N THR A 313 -20.73 10.78 -9.03
CA THR A 313 -22.05 11.10 -9.61
C THR A 313 -23.17 10.69 -8.67
N LYS A 314 -23.13 9.47 -8.13
CA LYS A 314 -24.17 8.94 -7.24
C LYS A 314 -24.18 9.69 -5.90
N GLY A 315 -23.05 9.88 -5.28
CA GLY A 315 -22.91 10.52 -3.95
C GLY A 315 -23.31 11.98 -3.99
N SER A 316 -22.92 12.72 -5.02
CA SER A 316 -23.24 14.14 -5.17
C SER A 316 -24.59 14.38 -5.86
N ARG A 317 -25.32 13.35 -6.27
CA ARG A 317 -26.55 13.47 -7.09
C ARG A 317 -26.30 14.24 -8.39
N GLY A 318 -25.14 14.03 -9.01
CA GLY A 318 -24.73 14.72 -10.24
C GLY A 318 -24.20 16.13 -10.06
N MET A 319 -24.02 16.61 -8.84
CA MET A 319 -23.53 17.97 -8.56
C MET A 319 -22.01 18.10 -8.58
N LEU A 320 -21.27 17.00 -8.58
CA LEU A 320 -19.84 16.96 -8.83
C LEU A 320 -19.58 16.46 -10.25
N MET A 321 -18.92 17.28 -11.02
CA MET A 321 -18.54 17.02 -12.41
C MET A 321 -17.03 16.69 -12.47
N LEU A 322 -16.66 15.68 -13.26
CA LEU A 322 -15.25 15.42 -13.54
C LEU A 322 -14.72 16.49 -14.50
N GLU A 323 -13.78 17.30 -14.03
CA GLU A 323 -13.09 18.34 -14.80
C GLU A 323 -11.91 17.79 -15.60
N SER A 324 -11.07 17.00 -14.92
CA SER A 324 -9.91 16.39 -15.57
C SER A 324 -9.48 15.09 -14.89
N ALA A 325 -8.77 14.24 -15.66
CA ALA A 325 -8.13 13.01 -15.18
C ALA A 325 -6.75 12.89 -15.80
N ALA A 326 -5.76 12.47 -14.99
CA ALA A 326 -4.40 12.20 -15.46
C ALA A 326 -3.85 10.96 -14.79
N ASN A 327 -3.30 10.02 -15.57
CA ASN A 327 -2.75 8.76 -15.08
C ASN A 327 -1.24 8.69 -15.34
N PHE A 328 -0.46 8.32 -14.31
CA PHE A 328 1.00 8.32 -14.35
C PHE A 328 1.62 7.14 -13.58
N PRO A 329 1.33 5.89 -13.97
CA PRO A 329 1.80 4.70 -13.25
C PRO A 329 3.34 4.59 -13.21
N ASP A 330 4.05 5.06 -14.24
CA ASP A 330 5.51 5.00 -14.31
C ASP A 330 6.18 5.76 -13.15
N HIS A 331 5.55 6.83 -12.69
CA HIS A 331 6.03 7.58 -11.53
C HIS A 331 5.92 6.76 -10.25
N TYR A 332 4.84 5.98 -10.10
CA TYR A 332 4.69 5.14 -8.91
C TYR A 332 5.64 3.94 -8.94
N ALA A 333 5.84 3.33 -10.11
CA ALA A 333 6.84 2.27 -10.25
C ALA A 333 8.23 2.74 -9.77
N ARG A 334 8.65 3.94 -10.18
CA ARG A 334 9.92 4.52 -9.71
C ARG A 334 9.90 4.85 -8.22
N THR A 335 8.80 5.40 -7.70
CA THR A 335 8.67 5.72 -6.27
C THR A 335 8.84 4.47 -5.42
N LEU A 336 8.18 3.37 -5.77
CA LEU A 336 8.25 2.09 -5.07
C LEU A 336 9.64 1.46 -5.14
N ARG A 337 10.33 1.58 -6.30
CA ARG A 337 11.73 1.16 -6.44
C ARG A 337 12.63 1.89 -5.45
N VAL A 338 12.54 3.22 -5.40
CA VAL A 338 13.33 4.04 -4.49
C VAL A 338 12.99 3.73 -3.03
N TRP A 339 11.72 3.53 -2.69
CA TRP A 339 11.32 3.12 -1.35
C TRP A 339 11.91 1.75 -0.98
N ARG A 340 11.86 0.77 -1.88
CA ARG A 340 12.46 -0.56 -1.66
C ARG A 340 13.96 -0.48 -1.40
N GLU A 341 14.69 0.25 -2.25
CA GLU A 341 16.14 0.44 -2.11
C GLU A 341 16.50 1.10 -0.77
N ARG A 342 15.77 2.14 -0.38
CA ARG A 342 15.98 2.84 0.90
C ARG A 342 15.62 1.95 2.08
N PHE A 343 14.50 1.23 2.01
CA PHE A 343 14.06 0.30 3.05
C PHE A 343 15.10 -0.78 3.29
N LEU A 344 15.57 -1.47 2.26
CA LEU A 344 16.58 -2.53 2.38
C LEU A 344 17.89 -1.99 2.97
N CYS A 345 18.35 -0.82 2.49
CA CYS A 345 19.55 -0.17 3.05
C CYS A 345 19.37 0.28 4.51
N GLY A 346 18.16 0.74 4.88
CA GLY A 346 17.83 1.19 6.25
C GLY A 346 17.62 0.04 7.22
N PHE A 347 17.06 -1.07 6.75
CA PHE A 347 16.69 -2.22 7.58
C PHE A 347 17.89 -2.83 8.32
N ASP A 348 19.00 -3.02 7.63
CA ASP A 348 20.24 -3.55 8.23
C ASP A 348 20.80 -2.64 9.35
N LYS A 349 20.62 -1.34 9.19
CA LYS A 349 21.03 -0.36 10.22
C LYS A 349 20.14 -0.45 11.46
N VAL A 350 18.84 -0.60 11.28
CA VAL A 350 17.90 -0.71 12.40
C VAL A 350 18.10 -2.03 13.15
N LEU A 351 18.27 -3.15 12.44
CA LEU A 351 18.60 -4.43 13.07
C LEU A 351 19.87 -4.34 13.93
N SER A 352 20.90 -3.66 13.45
CA SER A 352 22.15 -3.48 14.21
C SER A 352 21.99 -2.61 15.46
N THR A 353 20.95 -1.76 15.50
CA THR A 353 20.68 -0.83 16.63
C THR A 353 19.68 -1.41 17.62
N VAL A 354 18.72 -2.19 17.17
CA VAL A 354 17.65 -2.77 17.98
C VAL A 354 18.08 -4.09 18.64
N ALA A 355 18.88 -4.90 17.95
CA ALA A 355 19.38 -6.17 18.51
C ALA A 355 20.13 -6.02 19.86
N PRO A 356 20.98 -5.00 20.07
CA PRO A 356 21.65 -4.78 21.38
C PRO A 356 20.68 -4.34 22.48
N LYS A 357 19.66 -3.53 22.16
CA LYS A 357 18.66 -3.06 23.13
C LYS A 357 17.78 -4.20 23.61
N ASN A 358 17.34 -5.07 22.68
CA ASN A 358 16.55 -6.25 23.04
C ASN A 358 17.33 -7.25 23.89
N ALA A 359 18.61 -7.44 23.61
CA ALA A 359 19.47 -8.26 24.45
C ALA A 359 19.61 -7.69 25.89
N GLN A 360 19.68 -6.38 26.05
CA GLN A 360 19.72 -5.71 27.36
C GLN A 360 18.37 -5.78 28.09
N LEU A 361 17.25 -5.63 27.40
CA LEU A 361 15.91 -5.77 27.99
C LEU A 361 15.62 -7.21 28.46
N ILE A 362 15.99 -8.21 27.66
CA ILE A 362 15.89 -9.62 28.03
C ILE A 362 16.75 -9.94 29.25
N LEU A 363 17.96 -9.37 29.35
CA LEU A 363 18.83 -9.53 30.52
C LEU A 363 18.24 -8.84 31.76
N GLN A 364 17.64 -7.66 31.64
CA GLN A 364 16.98 -6.96 32.74
C GLN A 364 15.71 -7.69 33.22
N GLU A 365 14.90 -8.25 32.32
CA GLU A 365 13.74 -9.06 32.68
C GLU A 365 14.16 -10.38 33.35
N GLN A 366 15.27 -10.97 32.96
CA GLN A 366 15.85 -12.17 33.58
C GLN A 366 16.41 -11.89 34.99
N GLU A 367 17.03 -10.72 35.18
CA GLU A 367 17.48 -10.28 36.52
C GLU A 367 16.30 -9.99 37.45
N LEU A 368 15.21 -9.41 36.95
CA LEU A 368 13.98 -9.14 37.71
C LEU A 368 13.17 -10.41 38.04
N ALA A 369 13.28 -11.45 37.22
CA ALA A 369 12.58 -12.73 37.42
C ALA A 369 13.32 -13.71 38.35
N GLY A 370 14.53 -13.40 38.84
CA GLY A 370 15.24 -14.17 39.85
C GLY A 370 15.59 -15.61 39.49
N GLY A 371 15.68 -15.95 38.19
CA GLY A 371 15.87 -17.33 37.73
C GLY A 371 17.21 -17.51 37.01
N GLN A 372 18.04 -18.39 37.54
CA GLN A 372 19.20 -18.94 36.86
C GLN A 372 18.74 -19.80 35.66
N TYR A 373 18.84 -19.29 34.44
CA TYR A 373 18.81 -20.12 33.22
C TYR A 373 20.15 -20.02 32.49
N GLN A 374 20.82 -21.19 32.40
CA GLN A 374 22.00 -21.37 31.56
C GLN A 374 21.59 -21.33 30.07
N LEU A 375 22.25 -20.48 29.30
CA LEU A 375 22.16 -20.50 27.85
C LEU A 375 22.64 -21.84 27.29
N PRO A 376 21.88 -22.49 26.37
CA PRO A 376 22.39 -23.66 25.68
C PRO A 376 23.52 -23.25 24.74
N ALA A 377 24.66 -23.88 24.95
CA ALA A 377 25.82 -23.75 24.08
C ALA A 377 25.48 -24.25 22.67
N CYS A 378 25.95 -23.53 21.66
CA CYS A 378 25.97 -23.94 20.26
C CYS A 378 26.70 -25.29 20.16
N ALA A 379 25.97 -26.39 19.97
CA ALA A 379 26.55 -27.70 19.75
C ALA A 379 26.38 -28.07 18.26
N SER A 380 27.51 -28.18 17.62
CA SER A 380 27.68 -28.83 16.35
C SER A 380 27.49 -30.35 16.51
N SER A 381 26.86 -30.94 15.50
CA SER A 381 27.04 -32.33 15.01
C SER A 381 26.30 -33.51 15.67
N THR A 382 25.64 -34.20 14.77
CA THR A 382 25.53 -35.65 14.51
C THR A 382 24.72 -36.54 15.43
N SER A 383 23.76 -37.18 14.73
CA SER A 383 23.29 -38.61 14.83
C SER A 383 22.43 -39.01 16.04
N SER A 384 21.22 -39.41 15.80
CA SER A 384 20.74 -40.79 15.64
C SER A 384 19.21 -40.87 15.76
N LEU A 385 18.66 -41.70 14.90
CA LEU A 385 17.28 -42.18 14.86
C LEU A 385 16.89 -42.95 16.14
N THR A 386 15.66 -42.75 16.58
CA THR A 386 14.63 -43.76 16.91
C THR A 386 13.61 -43.17 17.87
N GLU A 387 12.37 -43.11 17.54
CA GLU A 387 11.25 -43.98 17.87
C GLU A 387 9.90 -43.35 17.50
N ILE A 388 9.07 -44.17 16.92
CA ILE A 388 7.71 -43.93 16.46
C ILE A 388 6.76 -43.91 17.67
N GLY A 389 5.90 -42.91 17.73
CA GLY A 389 4.77 -42.87 18.69
C GLY A 389 3.55 -42.21 18.10
N ASN A 390 2.49 -42.97 17.96
CA ASN A 390 1.16 -42.64 17.43
C ASN A 390 0.47 -41.47 18.12
N GLY A 391 -0.26 -40.68 17.34
CA GLY A 391 -1.49 -40.11 17.84
C GLY A 391 -1.89 -38.72 17.37
N SER A 392 -2.99 -38.68 16.65
CA SER A 392 -3.93 -37.55 16.55
C SER A 392 -3.65 -36.48 15.50
N SER A 393 -4.46 -36.52 14.46
CA SER A 393 -4.64 -35.51 13.42
C SER A 393 -5.21 -34.20 13.99
N ALA A 394 -4.35 -33.24 14.24
CA ALA A 394 -4.71 -31.84 14.35
C ALA A 394 -3.79 -31.06 13.42
N LEU A 395 -4.37 -30.26 12.52
CA LEU A 395 -3.63 -29.31 11.71
C LEU A 395 -2.75 -28.44 12.63
N PRO A 396 -1.48 -28.18 12.28
CA PRO A 396 -0.63 -27.36 13.13
C PRO A 396 -1.21 -25.96 13.26
N ASP A 397 -1.38 -25.51 14.47
CA ASP A 397 -1.75 -24.18 14.91
C ASP A 397 -0.60 -23.16 14.60
N VAL A 398 -0.38 -22.83 13.33
CA VAL A 398 0.65 -21.87 12.91
C VAL A 398 0.18 -20.42 13.02
N TYR A 399 -1.09 -20.19 13.35
CA TYR A 399 -1.67 -18.85 13.44
C TYR A 399 -2.29 -18.57 14.82
N LYS A 400 -1.51 -18.68 15.87
CA LYS A 400 -1.83 -17.92 17.08
C LYS A 400 -1.33 -16.49 16.87
N HIS A 401 -2.26 -15.54 16.81
CA HIS A 401 -1.96 -14.12 16.91
C HIS A 401 -1.08 -13.89 18.15
N SER A 402 0.20 -13.72 17.97
CA SER A 402 1.04 -13.18 19.00
C SER A 402 0.79 -11.66 19.02
N ASN A 403 0.17 -11.17 20.08
CA ASN A 403 0.28 -9.78 20.48
C ASN A 403 1.75 -9.51 20.80
N THR A 404 2.56 -9.23 19.79
CA THR A 404 3.95 -8.82 19.97
C THR A 404 4.00 -7.31 19.83
N THR A 405 4.56 -6.67 20.85
CA THR A 405 4.97 -5.26 20.82
C THR A 405 5.83 -4.96 19.58
N PRO A 406 5.77 -3.73 19.02
CA PRO A 406 6.48 -3.35 17.80
C PRO A 406 7.99 -3.68 17.82
N GLU A 407 8.61 -3.70 19.00
CA GLU A 407 10.05 -3.96 19.18
C GLU A 407 10.49 -5.41 18.89
N ALA A 408 9.57 -6.38 18.87
CA ALA A 408 9.90 -7.79 18.58
C ALA A 408 9.72 -8.17 17.09
N GLY A 409 9.31 -7.24 16.22
CA GLY A 409 8.77 -7.54 14.89
C GLY A 409 9.72 -7.44 13.70
N TYR A 410 10.88 -6.80 13.82
CA TYR A 410 11.83 -6.63 12.71
C TYR A 410 12.69 -7.88 12.51
N ASN A 411 12.17 -8.86 11.81
CA ASN A 411 12.86 -10.10 11.45
C ASN A 411 12.95 -10.28 9.92
N ASP A 412 13.56 -11.37 9.45
CA ASP A 412 13.72 -11.62 8.01
C ASP A 412 12.37 -11.81 7.29
N VAL A 413 11.35 -12.36 7.96
CA VAL A 413 9.99 -12.47 7.41
C VAL A 413 9.39 -11.09 7.17
N PHE A 414 9.57 -10.16 8.11
CA PHE A 414 9.15 -8.77 7.98
C PHE A 414 9.88 -8.07 6.83
N ARG A 415 11.21 -8.22 6.74
CA ARG A 415 12.02 -7.67 5.66
C ARG A 415 11.52 -8.17 4.30
N ARG A 416 11.35 -9.49 4.15
CA ARG A 416 10.86 -10.12 2.92
C ARG A 416 9.44 -9.70 2.56
N LYS A 417 8.55 -9.51 3.56
CA LYS A 417 7.18 -9.02 3.35
C LYS A 417 7.18 -7.63 2.70
N TRP A 418 7.98 -6.71 3.21
CA TRP A 418 8.06 -5.35 2.68
C TRP A 418 8.80 -5.26 1.36
N GLU A 419 9.87 -6.02 1.19
CA GLU A 419 10.55 -6.16 -0.10
C GLU A 419 9.61 -6.67 -1.19
N TYR A 420 8.83 -7.72 -0.88
CA TYR A 420 7.82 -8.25 -1.78
C TYR A 420 6.73 -7.22 -2.10
N TYR A 421 6.23 -6.50 -1.09
CA TYR A 421 5.25 -5.44 -1.28
C TYR A 421 5.71 -4.40 -2.29
N PHE A 422 6.89 -3.84 -2.09
CA PHE A 422 7.42 -2.83 -3.00
C PHE A 422 7.62 -3.38 -4.42
N ALA A 423 8.19 -4.56 -4.55
CA ALA A 423 8.45 -5.19 -5.84
C ALA A 423 7.16 -5.58 -6.58
N TYR A 424 6.17 -6.11 -5.84
CA TYR A 424 4.85 -6.46 -6.37
C TYR A 424 4.14 -5.24 -6.94
N CYS A 425 4.08 -4.16 -6.17
CA CYS A 425 3.47 -2.92 -6.64
C CYS A 425 4.30 -2.27 -7.75
N GLU A 426 5.65 -2.24 -7.67
CA GLU A 426 6.52 -1.72 -8.73
C GLU A 426 6.24 -2.42 -10.07
N GLY A 427 6.19 -3.76 -10.07
CA GLY A 427 5.90 -4.54 -11.27
C GLY A 427 4.51 -4.27 -11.83
N ALA A 428 3.49 -4.14 -10.97
CA ALA A 428 2.12 -3.87 -11.38
C ALA A 428 1.95 -2.48 -12.00
N PHE A 429 2.60 -1.44 -11.46
CA PHE A 429 2.58 -0.09 -12.04
C PHE A 429 3.43 -0.01 -13.32
N ALA A 430 4.62 -0.64 -13.35
CA ALA A 430 5.51 -0.64 -14.50
C ALA A 430 4.89 -1.31 -15.74
N THR A 431 4.04 -2.31 -15.54
CA THR A 431 3.29 -2.98 -16.61
C THR A 431 1.96 -2.30 -16.94
N ARG A 432 1.60 -1.23 -16.23
CA ARG A 432 0.29 -0.56 -16.33
C ARG A 432 -0.90 -1.48 -16.01
N ALA A 433 -0.67 -2.58 -15.29
CA ALA A 433 -1.74 -3.43 -14.76
C ALA A 433 -2.60 -2.68 -13.74
N ILE A 434 -1.99 -1.70 -13.04
CA ILE A 434 -2.66 -0.69 -12.23
C ILE A 434 -2.16 0.70 -12.60
N GLY A 435 -3.00 1.72 -12.39
CA GLY A 435 -2.69 3.12 -12.62
C GLY A 435 -2.53 3.89 -11.32
N CYS A 436 -1.94 5.09 -11.40
CA CYS A 436 -2.00 6.12 -10.38
C CYS A 436 -2.66 7.35 -10.99
N THR A 437 -3.88 7.65 -10.57
CA THR A 437 -4.71 8.63 -11.26
C THR A 437 -5.04 9.80 -10.35
N GLN A 438 -4.84 11.02 -10.85
CA GLN A 438 -5.39 12.23 -10.26
C GLN A 438 -6.67 12.62 -11.01
N LEU A 439 -7.74 12.83 -10.25
CA LEU A 439 -9.04 13.28 -10.75
C LEU A 439 -9.37 14.64 -10.10
N VAL A 440 -9.84 15.56 -10.89
CA VAL A 440 -10.36 16.85 -10.42
C VAL A 440 -11.86 16.84 -10.60
N PHE A 441 -12.59 17.09 -9.52
CA PHE A 441 -14.03 17.28 -9.54
C PHE A 441 -14.36 18.71 -9.17
N THR A 442 -15.35 19.27 -9.83
CA THR A 442 -15.82 20.63 -9.57
C THR A 442 -17.34 20.69 -9.56
N ARG A 443 -17.87 21.86 -9.21
CA ARG A 443 -19.29 22.15 -9.29
C ARG A 443 -19.72 22.50 -10.70
N THR A 444 -20.92 22.09 -11.07
CA THR A 444 -21.58 22.66 -12.24
C THR A 444 -21.67 24.17 -12.07
N TYR A 445 -21.35 24.93 -13.11
CA TYR A 445 -21.31 26.40 -13.12
C TYR A 445 -20.16 27.04 -12.29
N ASN A 446 -19.10 26.30 -12.00
CA ASN A 446 -17.89 26.88 -11.42
C ASN A 446 -17.04 27.56 -12.50
N GLU A 447 -17.25 28.86 -12.68
CA GLU A 447 -16.53 29.67 -13.68
C GLU A 447 -15.07 29.98 -13.25
N ASP A 448 -14.72 29.78 -11.98
CA ASP A 448 -13.35 30.03 -11.46
C ASP A 448 -12.27 29.16 -12.10
N LEU A 449 -12.66 28.03 -12.70
CA LEU A 449 -11.77 27.12 -13.44
C LEU A 449 -11.70 27.44 -14.94
N SER A 450 -12.53 28.37 -15.41
CA SER A 450 -12.57 28.73 -16.83
C SER A 450 -11.31 29.50 -17.21
N ASP A 451 -10.65 29.07 -18.27
CA ASP A 451 -9.50 29.80 -18.82
C ASP A 451 -10.01 31.05 -19.60
N PRO A 452 -9.68 32.27 -19.14
CA PRO A 452 -10.15 33.48 -19.79
C PRO A 452 -9.81 33.58 -21.28
N ARG A 453 -8.76 32.84 -21.73
CA ARG A 453 -8.32 32.81 -23.14
C ARG A 453 -9.35 32.15 -24.06
N PHE A 454 -10.25 31.34 -23.52
CA PHE A 454 -11.27 30.62 -24.29
C PHE A 454 -12.68 31.20 -24.11
N LEU A 455 -12.84 32.21 -23.25
CA LEU A 455 -14.13 32.86 -22.98
C LEU A 455 -14.40 34.13 -23.83
N MET A 456 -13.45 34.51 -24.72
CA MET A 456 -13.59 35.68 -25.61
C MET A 456 -14.03 35.27 -27.02
#